data_b0ea2979230e0cf00f6b85c07a5764b0
#
_entry.id   b0ea2979230e0cf00f6b85c07a5764b0
#
_cell.length_a   1.000
_cell.length_b   1.000
_cell.length_c   1.000
_cell.angle_alpha   90.00
_cell.angle_beta   90.00
_cell.angle_gamma   90.00
#
_symmetry.space_group_name_H-M   'P 1'
#
loop_
_entity.id
_entity.type
_entity.pdbx_description
1 polymer ?
#
loop_
_entity_poly.entity_id
_entity_poly.type
_entity_poly.pdbx_seq_one_letter_code
_entity_poly.pdbx_strand_id
1 'polypeptide(L)'
;MDKRLIAERFARARDTYSHEARVQQQVAEKMLQLLTERASPLFRRIVEFGCGTGSYSRLLLHKLQPESLLLNDLCPEMKECLTDLLPQDTVQFIPGDAEALDFPEKTDLITSCSTLQWFNDPKEFFARWHRFLSEDGY
;
A
#
# COMPACT_ATOMS: atom_id res chain seq x y z
N MET A 1 8.81 9.79 16.53
CA MET A 1 8.62 10.40 15.21
C MET A 1 7.17 10.87 15.07
N ASP A 2 6.96 12.12 14.68
CA ASP A 2 5.62 12.68 14.54
C ASP A 2 5.06 12.35 13.15
N LYS A 3 4.20 11.36 13.08
CA LYS A 3 3.60 10.89 11.83
C LYS A 3 2.65 11.93 11.19
N ARG A 4 2.04 12.79 12.00
CA ARG A 4 1.19 13.86 11.46
C ARG A 4 2.03 14.87 10.66
N LEU A 5 3.20 15.21 11.16
CA LEU A 5 4.12 16.09 10.44
C LEU A 5 4.64 15.46 9.14
N ILE A 6 4.91 14.16 9.17
CA ILE A 6 5.29 13.41 7.97
C ILE A 6 4.18 13.46 6.94
N ALA A 7 2.94 13.23 7.34
CA ALA A 7 1.79 13.30 6.43
C ALA A 7 1.63 14.68 5.81
N GLU A 8 1.79 15.74 6.59
CA GLU A 8 1.71 17.11 6.08
C GLU A 8 2.80 17.42 5.04
N ARG A 9 4.02 16.92 5.26
CA ARG A 9 5.11 17.11 4.32
C ARG A 9 4.87 16.39 3.01
N PHE A 10 4.40 15.15 3.07
CA PHE A 10 4.06 14.38 1.87
C PHE A 10 2.89 15.03 1.10
N ALA A 11 1.89 15.52 1.80
CA ALA A 11 0.76 16.20 1.16
C ALA A 11 1.20 17.44 0.39
N ARG A 12 2.13 18.20 0.95
CA ARG A 12 2.66 19.40 0.27
C ARG A 12 3.56 19.07 -0.92
N ALA A 13 4.29 17.95 -0.84
CA ALA A 13 5.23 17.55 -1.88
C ALA A 13 4.58 16.87 -3.07
N ARG A 14 3.34 16.39 -2.96
CA ARG A 14 2.69 15.58 -4.00
C ARG A 14 2.64 16.25 -5.38
N ASP A 15 2.50 17.57 -5.42
CA ASP A 15 2.38 18.32 -6.68
C ASP A 15 3.73 18.59 -7.36
N THR A 16 4.86 18.29 -6.69
CA THR A 16 6.21 18.50 -7.21
C THR A 16 6.93 17.23 -7.60
N TYR A 17 6.21 16.12 -7.67
CA TYR A 17 6.77 14.79 -7.76
C TYR A 17 7.06 14.27 -9.17
N SER A 18 6.99 15.07 -10.22
CA SER A 18 7.09 14.57 -11.59
C SER A 18 8.40 13.80 -11.87
N HIS A 19 9.53 14.23 -11.32
CA HIS A 19 10.80 13.53 -11.47
C HIS A 19 10.87 12.28 -10.59
N GLU A 20 10.47 12.41 -9.34
CA GLU A 20 10.51 11.31 -8.36
C GLU A 20 9.47 10.23 -8.67
N ALA A 21 8.37 10.60 -9.34
CA ALA A 21 7.36 9.64 -9.76
C ALA A 21 7.91 8.55 -10.69
N ARG A 22 8.89 8.89 -11.53
CA ARG A 22 9.56 7.91 -12.39
C ARG A 22 10.33 6.88 -11.58
N VAL A 23 11.06 7.34 -10.56
CA VAL A 23 11.82 6.45 -9.68
C VAL A 23 10.86 5.55 -8.91
N GLN A 24 9.79 6.11 -8.38
CA GLN A 24 8.76 5.33 -7.68
C GLN A 24 8.13 4.29 -8.58
N GLN A 25 7.84 4.64 -9.83
CA GLN A 25 7.28 3.70 -10.80
C GLN A 25 8.23 2.54 -11.07
N GLN A 26 9.53 2.82 -11.24
CA GLN A 26 10.54 1.79 -11.45
C GLN A 26 10.67 0.87 -10.24
N VAL A 27 10.64 1.43 -9.02
CA VAL A 27 10.68 0.64 -7.79
C VAL A 27 9.45 -0.26 -7.69
N ALA A 28 8.28 0.28 -7.99
CA ALA A 28 7.03 -0.48 -7.95
C ALA A 28 7.04 -1.63 -8.95
N GLU A 29 7.50 -1.41 -10.16
CA GLU A 29 7.62 -2.44 -11.19
C GLU A 29 8.57 -3.56 -10.77
N LYS A 30 9.72 -3.19 -10.19
CA LYS A 30 10.69 -4.16 -9.68
C LYS A 30 10.13 -4.97 -8.52
N MET A 31 9.42 -4.31 -7.61
CA MET A 31 8.76 -4.96 -6.48
C MET A 31 7.76 -6.02 -6.96
N LEU A 32 6.92 -5.65 -7.92
CA LEU A 32 5.94 -6.56 -8.50
C LEU A 32 6.61 -7.74 -9.20
N GLN A 33 7.68 -7.49 -9.95
CA GLN A 33 8.45 -8.54 -10.61
C GLN A 33 8.99 -9.56 -9.60
N LEU A 34 9.60 -9.07 -8.52
CA LEU A 34 10.15 -9.95 -7.47
C LEU A 34 9.05 -10.76 -6.80
N LEU A 35 7.90 -10.14 -6.57
CA LEU A 35 6.75 -10.82 -5.97
C LEU A 35 6.25 -11.95 -6.86
N THR A 36 6.05 -11.68 -8.15
CA THR A 36 5.53 -12.69 -9.09
C THR A 36 6.50 -13.82 -9.36
N GLU A 37 7.80 -13.59 -9.19
CA GLU A 37 8.81 -14.65 -9.30
C GLU A 37 8.82 -15.60 -8.11
N ARG A 38 8.38 -15.14 -6.93
CA ARG A 38 8.52 -15.89 -5.67
C ARG A 38 7.22 -16.46 -5.12
N ALA A 39 6.09 -15.94 -5.56
CA ALA A 39 4.80 -16.28 -5.00
C ALA A 39 3.80 -16.65 -6.09
N SER A 40 2.75 -17.36 -5.69
CA SER A 40 1.63 -17.63 -6.58
C SER A 40 1.02 -16.29 -7.04
N PRO A 41 0.70 -16.13 -8.32
CA PRO A 41 0.10 -14.88 -8.80
C PRO A 41 -1.35 -14.69 -8.38
N LEU A 42 -1.96 -15.67 -7.71
CA LEU A 42 -3.36 -15.60 -7.31
C LEU A 42 -3.49 -15.03 -5.89
N PHE A 43 -3.64 -13.73 -5.81
CA PHE A 43 -3.94 -13.02 -4.57
C PHE A 43 -5.34 -12.44 -4.66
N ARG A 44 -6.27 -12.93 -3.85
CA ARG A 44 -7.66 -12.46 -3.86
C ARG A 44 -7.83 -11.18 -3.08
N ARG A 45 -7.20 -11.09 -1.91
CA ARG A 45 -7.28 -9.94 -1.02
C ARG A 45 -5.90 -9.37 -0.80
N ILE A 46 -5.72 -8.13 -1.21
CA ILE A 46 -4.43 -7.43 -1.11
C ILE A 46 -4.61 -6.20 -0.23
N VAL A 47 -3.67 -5.99 0.68
CA VAL A 47 -3.56 -4.75 1.46
C VAL A 47 -2.23 -4.09 1.14
N GLU A 48 -2.28 -2.84 0.73
CA GLU A 48 -1.09 -2.01 0.51
C GLU A 48 -1.03 -0.90 1.54
N PHE A 49 0.07 -0.84 2.27
CA PHE A 49 0.35 0.25 3.21
C PHE A 49 1.24 1.31 2.55
N GLY A 50 0.92 2.59 2.81
CA GLY A 50 1.70 3.69 2.25
C GLY A 50 1.54 3.79 0.74
N CYS A 51 0.31 3.77 0.25
CA CYS A 51 0.05 3.74 -1.19
C CYS A 51 0.46 5.02 -1.92
N GLY A 52 0.56 6.15 -1.21
CA GLY A 52 0.97 7.43 -1.79
C GLY A 52 0.11 7.82 -2.99
N THR A 53 0.75 8.17 -4.09
CA THR A 53 0.05 8.60 -5.31
C THR A 53 -0.53 7.43 -6.12
N GLY A 54 -0.31 6.19 -5.68
CA GLY A 54 -0.94 5.02 -6.27
C GLY A 54 -0.19 4.33 -7.39
N SER A 55 1.09 4.63 -7.58
CA SER A 55 1.89 3.99 -8.66
C SER A 55 1.94 2.48 -8.52
N TYR A 56 2.26 1.97 -7.33
CA TYR A 56 2.29 0.54 -7.07
C TYR A 56 0.86 -0.03 -7.04
N SER A 57 -0.08 0.73 -6.48
CA SER A 57 -1.50 0.34 -6.40
C SER A 57 -2.06 0.01 -7.78
N ARG A 58 -1.80 0.85 -8.77
CA ARG A 58 -2.28 0.63 -10.15
C ARG A 58 -1.67 -0.64 -10.76
N LEU A 59 -0.41 -0.91 -10.49
CA LEU A 59 0.24 -2.14 -10.95
C LEU A 59 -0.36 -3.37 -10.28
N LEU A 60 -0.60 -3.32 -8.97
CA LEU A 60 -1.23 -4.42 -8.24
C LEU A 60 -2.60 -4.74 -8.83
N LEU A 61 -3.42 -3.72 -9.03
CA LEU A 61 -4.76 -3.90 -9.58
C LEU A 61 -4.72 -4.47 -11.00
N HIS A 62 -3.88 -3.90 -11.84
CA HIS A 62 -3.82 -4.27 -13.27
C HIS A 62 -3.17 -5.64 -13.49
N LYS A 63 -2.08 -5.93 -12.81
CA LYS A 63 -1.31 -7.16 -13.04
C LYS A 63 -1.83 -8.36 -12.26
N LEU A 64 -2.31 -8.16 -11.04
CA LEU A 64 -2.74 -9.26 -10.17
C LEU A 64 -4.24 -9.46 -10.16
N GLN A 65 -5.02 -8.46 -10.56
CA GLN A 65 -6.49 -8.51 -10.66
C GLN A 65 -7.15 -9.11 -9.41
N PRO A 66 -6.93 -8.52 -8.23
CA PRO A 66 -7.49 -9.05 -6.98
C PRO A 66 -9.01 -8.82 -6.92
N GLU A 67 -9.69 -9.60 -6.08
CA GLU A 67 -11.09 -9.37 -5.76
C GLU A 67 -11.26 -8.16 -4.84
N SER A 68 -10.25 -7.88 -4.01
CA SER A 68 -10.26 -6.77 -3.07
C SER A 68 -8.86 -6.18 -2.95
N LEU A 69 -8.76 -4.87 -3.12
CA LEU A 69 -7.54 -4.11 -2.92
C LEU A 69 -7.81 -3.00 -1.92
N LEU A 70 -7.22 -3.11 -0.74
CA LEU A 70 -7.33 -2.12 0.30
C LEU A 70 -6.06 -1.27 0.30
N LEU A 71 -6.24 0.03 0.11
CA LEU A 71 -5.16 1.01 0.08
C LEU A 71 -5.17 1.82 1.37
N ASN A 72 -4.01 1.97 1.97
CA ASN A 72 -3.83 2.76 3.18
C ASN A 72 -2.73 3.78 2.97
N ASP A 73 -2.92 4.96 3.51
CA ASP A 73 -1.86 5.96 3.63
C ASP A 73 -2.09 6.79 4.89
N LEU A 74 -1.00 7.27 5.47
CA LEU A 74 -1.04 8.15 6.63
C LEU A 74 -1.65 9.52 6.26
N CYS A 75 -1.48 9.93 5.00
CA CYS A 75 -1.94 11.21 4.49
C CYS A 75 -3.31 11.06 3.81
N PRO A 76 -4.41 11.57 4.42
CA PRO A 76 -5.75 11.45 3.82
C PRO A 76 -5.85 12.12 2.44
N GLU A 77 -5.06 13.13 2.18
CA GLU A 77 -5.06 13.88 0.91
C GLU A 77 -4.60 13.03 -0.27
N MET A 78 -3.95 11.89 -0.03
CA MET A 78 -3.58 10.96 -1.10
C MET A 78 -4.79 10.39 -1.83
N LYS A 79 -5.97 10.42 -1.20
CA LYS A 79 -7.22 10.03 -1.84
C LYS A 79 -7.44 10.78 -3.15
N GLU A 80 -7.03 12.04 -3.22
CA GLU A 80 -7.18 12.87 -4.43
C GLU A 80 -6.34 12.35 -5.59
N CYS A 81 -5.25 11.62 -5.31
CA CYS A 81 -4.39 11.03 -6.34
C CYS A 81 -4.92 9.69 -6.86
N LEU A 82 -5.98 9.15 -6.24
CA LEU A 82 -6.51 7.81 -6.51
C LEU A 82 -7.87 7.85 -7.20
N THR A 83 -8.26 8.97 -7.80
CA THR A 83 -9.59 9.18 -8.37
C THR A 83 -9.93 8.23 -9.52
N ASP A 84 -8.91 7.71 -10.20
CA ASP A 84 -9.08 6.68 -11.24
C ASP A 84 -9.32 5.28 -10.67
N LEU A 85 -8.89 5.02 -9.43
CA LEU A 85 -9.01 3.71 -8.79
C LEU A 85 -10.27 3.59 -7.93
N LEU A 86 -10.61 4.64 -7.17
CA LEU A 86 -11.65 4.57 -6.15
C LEU A 86 -13.08 4.32 -6.65
N PRO A 87 -13.47 4.70 -7.89
CA PRO A 87 -14.79 4.34 -8.39
C PRO A 87 -15.00 2.84 -8.59
N GLN A 88 -13.93 2.04 -8.58
CA GLN A 88 -14.04 0.59 -8.74
C GLN A 88 -14.42 -0.05 -7.40
N ASP A 89 -15.43 -0.92 -7.41
CA ASP A 89 -15.92 -1.60 -6.20
C ASP A 89 -14.84 -2.45 -5.53
N THR A 90 -13.86 -2.92 -6.29
CA THR A 90 -12.73 -3.71 -5.80
C THR A 90 -11.80 -2.92 -4.89
N VAL A 91 -11.71 -1.59 -5.08
CA VAL A 91 -10.71 -0.74 -4.43
C VAL A 91 -11.32 0.08 -3.31
N GLN A 92 -10.68 0.06 -2.15
CA GLN A 92 -11.07 0.85 -0.98
C GLN A 92 -9.84 1.59 -0.44
N PHE A 93 -10.02 2.85 -0.05
CA PHE A 93 -8.97 3.64 0.59
C PHE A 93 -9.36 3.92 2.05
N ILE A 94 -8.44 3.62 2.97
CA ILE A 94 -8.59 3.90 4.39
C ILE A 94 -7.39 4.72 4.85
N PRO A 95 -7.57 6.01 5.18
CA PRO A 95 -6.50 6.81 5.74
C PRO A 95 -6.23 6.42 7.19
N GLY A 96 -5.00 6.62 7.63
CA GLY A 96 -4.63 6.42 9.01
C GLY A 96 -3.26 5.78 9.18
N ASP A 97 -2.88 5.63 10.45
CA ASP A 97 -1.63 5.02 10.83
C ASP A 97 -1.72 3.49 10.72
N ALA A 98 -0.93 2.92 9.81
CA ALA A 98 -0.92 1.47 9.59
C ALA A 98 -0.63 0.67 10.87
N GLU A 99 0.15 1.24 11.79
CA GLU A 99 0.45 0.59 13.07
C GLU A 99 -0.76 0.53 14.01
N ALA A 100 -1.80 1.33 13.74
CA ALA A 100 -3.00 1.41 14.57
C ALA A 100 -4.25 0.80 13.92
N LEU A 101 -4.19 0.43 12.66
CA LEU A 101 -5.34 -0.12 11.94
C LEU A 101 -5.53 -1.61 12.17
N ASP A 102 -6.80 -2.04 12.12
CA ASP A 102 -7.20 -3.45 12.15
C ASP A 102 -8.08 -3.75 10.95
N PHE A 103 -7.91 -4.94 10.39
CA PHE A 103 -8.78 -5.46 9.34
C PHE A 103 -9.27 -6.84 9.76
N PRO A 104 -10.60 -7.10 9.76
CA PRO A 104 -11.14 -8.34 10.29
C PRO A 104 -10.98 -9.56 9.40
N GLU A 105 -10.61 -9.37 8.14
CA GLU A 105 -10.58 -10.44 7.15
C GLU A 105 -9.16 -10.94 6.88
N LYS A 106 -9.06 -12.22 6.52
CA LYS A 106 -7.79 -12.81 6.10
C LYS A 106 -7.34 -12.20 4.78
N THR A 107 -6.05 -11.89 4.69
CA THR A 107 -5.42 -11.23 3.55
C THR A 107 -4.40 -12.16 2.91
N ASP A 108 -4.38 -12.21 1.59
CA ASP A 108 -3.46 -13.07 0.84
C ASP A 108 -2.11 -12.40 0.60
N LEU A 109 -2.10 -11.08 0.51
CA LEU A 109 -0.88 -10.30 0.31
C LEU A 109 -0.96 -9.01 1.10
N ILE A 110 0.05 -8.78 1.93
CA ILE A 110 0.28 -7.50 2.60
C ILE A 110 1.58 -6.94 2.02
N THR A 111 1.51 -5.77 1.43
CA THR A 111 2.62 -5.21 0.68
C THR A 111 2.77 -3.72 0.90
N SER A 112 3.98 -3.22 0.68
CA SER A 112 4.29 -1.80 0.81
C SER A 112 5.56 -1.46 0.05
N CYS A 113 5.61 -0.26 -0.49
CA CYS A 113 6.82 0.31 -1.06
C CYS A 113 7.27 1.51 -0.22
N SER A 114 8.45 1.42 0.40
CA SER A 114 9.12 2.55 1.04
C SER A 114 8.36 3.21 2.20
N THR A 115 7.69 2.41 3.03
CA THR A 115 6.90 2.91 4.17
C THR A 115 7.47 2.51 5.53
N LEU A 116 8.16 1.38 5.60
CA LEU A 116 8.60 0.79 6.87
C LEU A 116 9.52 1.70 7.69
N GLN A 117 10.31 2.55 7.03
CA GLN A 117 11.20 3.48 7.71
C GLN A 117 10.46 4.51 8.58
N TRP A 118 9.15 4.69 8.36
CA TRP A 118 8.33 5.64 9.11
C TRP A 118 7.63 5.00 10.31
N PHE A 119 7.74 3.68 10.48
CA PHE A 119 7.09 2.97 11.59
C PHE A 119 7.87 3.14 12.89
N ASN A 120 7.14 3.33 13.98
CA ASN A 120 7.74 3.43 15.31
C ASN A 120 8.18 2.06 15.85
N ASP A 121 7.40 1.02 15.54
CA ASP A 121 7.68 -0.35 15.98
C ASP A 121 7.41 -1.35 14.85
N PRO A 122 8.36 -1.52 13.90
CA PRO A 122 8.18 -2.46 12.80
C PRO A 122 7.98 -3.91 13.24
N LYS A 123 8.63 -4.32 14.33
CA LYS A 123 8.48 -5.68 14.87
C LYS A 123 7.04 -5.98 15.28
N GLU A 124 6.44 -5.07 16.04
CA GLU A 124 5.07 -5.19 16.47
C GLU A 124 4.11 -5.17 15.28
N PHE A 125 4.39 -4.33 14.30
CA PHE A 125 3.62 -4.26 13.06
C PHE A 125 3.60 -5.62 12.35
N PHE A 126 4.75 -6.24 12.14
CA PHE A 126 4.84 -7.53 11.47
C PHE A 126 4.17 -8.65 12.28
N ALA A 127 4.37 -8.67 13.61
CA ALA A 127 3.74 -9.66 14.47
C ALA A 127 2.22 -9.56 14.41
N ARG A 128 1.70 -8.35 14.41
CA ARG A 128 0.26 -8.09 14.34
C ARG A 128 -0.34 -8.50 13.01
N TRP A 129 0.27 -8.07 11.91
CA TRP A 129 -0.27 -8.31 10.56
C TRP A 129 -0.08 -9.75 10.10
N HIS A 130 0.91 -10.46 10.62
CA HIS A 130 1.06 -11.89 10.36
C HIS A 130 -0.21 -12.67 10.73
N ARG A 131 -0.91 -12.25 11.77
CA ARG A 131 -2.16 -12.88 12.19
C ARG A 131 -3.31 -12.69 11.20
N PHE A 132 -3.25 -11.66 10.35
CA PHE A 132 -4.26 -11.39 9.33
C PHE A 132 -3.96 -12.04 7.99
N LEU A 133 -2.78 -12.65 7.82
CA LEU A 133 -2.46 -13.37 6.60
C LEU A 133 -3.22 -14.70 6.54
N SER A 134 -3.69 -15.04 5.34
CA SER A 134 -4.18 -16.37 5.05
C SER A 134 -3.04 -17.39 5.13
N GLU A 135 -3.37 -18.68 5.13
CA GLU A 135 -2.38 -19.76 5.33
C GLU A 135 -1.22 -19.66 4.34
N ASP A 136 -1.51 -19.39 3.07
CA ASP A 136 -0.51 -19.26 2.02
C ASP A 136 -0.19 -17.81 1.67
N GLY A 137 -0.47 -16.87 2.57
CA GLY A 137 -0.29 -15.43 2.35
C GLY A 137 1.15 -14.98 2.43
N TYR A 138 1.40 -13.85 1.80
CA TYR A 138 2.69 -13.16 1.76
C TYR A 138 2.62 -11.76 2.31
#